data_405213630d543b47aaa150a9759422e3
#
_entry.id   405213630d543b47aaa150a9759422e3
#
_cell.length_a   1.000
_cell.length_b   1.000
_cell.length_c   1.000
_cell.angle_alpha   90.00
_cell.angle_beta   90.00
_cell.angle_gamma   90.00
#
_symmetry.space_group_name_H-M   'P 1'
#
loop_
_entity.id
_entity.type
_entity.pdbx_description
1 polymer ?
#
loop_
_entity_poly.entity_id
_entity_poly.type
_entity_poly.pdbx_seq_one_letter_code
_entity_poly.pdbx_strand_id
1 'polypeptide(L)'
;DSNFDKVFSKIAVEAAGEKYAAENPKLSIQKGISPILIHNIHNQSLTEVWDSKLSLFSKPKFPTGFRVGVLNSTYHIDNTKFHGKDARGCIVSSKLQHDYQKLLGKSKRAILEQMFKFQGNANAEQDRKIKAFLSKCDFVLLEISAACDYAQNNHRIYKYMLGIEYPIENEIVKKSEKDGNYVFHSPVFSLNGKEVALKFNFRYIIGLNPSDDKLGEIKYRLNDNILNQIGNQYSAYVSRLGTVTFY
;
A
#
# COMPACT_ATOMS: atom_id res chain seq x y z
N ASP A 1 -5.62 -17.61 35.15
CA ASP A 1 -4.86 -17.74 33.92
C ASP A 1 -3.46 -17.19 33.92
N SER A 2 -2.81 -17.23 35.09
CA SER A 2 -1.45 -16.69 35.31
C SER A 2 -0.33 -17.39 34.50
N ASN A 3 -0.56 -18.59 33.98
CA ASN A 3 0.46 -19.32 33.21
C ASN A 3 0.55 -18.87 31.76
N PHE A 4 -0.56 -18.48 31.13
CA PHE A 4 -0.56 -17.95 29.76
C PHE A 4 0.15 -16.60 29.70
N ASP A 5 -0.12 -15.70 30.63
CA ASP A 5 0.50 -14.39 30.71
C ASP A 5 2.02 -14.49 30.91
N LYS A 6 2.48 -15.45 31.73
CA LYS A 6 3.92 -15.71 31.93
C LYS A 6 4.59 -16.23 30.66
N VAL A 7 3.94 -17.12 29.93
CA VAL A 7 4.46 -17.63 28.64
C VAL A 7 4.58 -16.54 27.61
N PHE A 8 3.54 -15.73 27.44
CA PHE A 8 3.56 -14.62 26.49
C PHE A 8 4.57 -13.54 26.87
N SER A 9 4.67 -13.23 28.17
CA SER A 9 5.67 -12.28 28.64
C SER A 9 7.09 -12.77 28.36
N LYS A 10 7.36 -14.06 28.60
CA LYS A 10 8.66 -14.66 28.29
C LYS A 10 8.96 -14.63 26.79
N ILE A 11 8.02 -15.00 25.94
CA ILE A 11 8.17 -14.94 24.49
C ILE A 11 8.45 -13.51 24.03
N ALA A 12 7.75 -12.53 24.58
CA ALA A 12 7.93 -11.13 24.23
C ALA A 12 9.33 -10.62 24.60
N VAL A 13 9.82 -10.97 25.79
CA VAL A 13 11.16 -10.59 26.29
C VAL A 13 12.25 -11.24 25.46
N GLU A 14 12.15 -12.54 25.18
CA GLU A 14 13.12 -13.27 24.36
C GLU A 14 13.19 -12.72 22.92
N ALA A 15 12.06 -12.33 22.35
CA ALA A 15 11.98 -11.85 20.97
C ALA A 15 12.40 -10.40 20.76
N ALA A 16 12.31 -9.54 21.79
CA ALA A 16 12.44 -8.11 21.62
C ALA A 16 13.32 -7.42 22.69
N GLY A 17 13.75 -8.16 23.71
CA GLY A 17 14.43 -7.61 24.87
C GLY A 17 13.48 -7.00 25.91
N GLU A 18 13.89 -7.01 27.16
CA GLU A 18 13.06 -6.66 28.32
C GLU A 18 12.50 -5.23 28.25
N LYS A 19 13.34 -4.26 27.97
CA LYS A 19 12.94 -2.85 27.87
C LYS A 19 11.90 -2.63 26.76
N TYR A 20 12.17 -3.15 25.57
CA TYR A 20 11.26 -2.97 24.44
C TYR A 20 9.95 -3.73 24.64
N ALA A 21 9.98 -4.92 25.26
CA ALA A 21 8.79 -5.69 25.57
C ALA A 21 7.89 -5.00 26.60
N ALA A 22 8.47 -4.30 27.57
CA ALA A 22 7.72 -3.50 28.54
C ALA A 22 7.01 -2.29 27.88
N GLU A 23 7.71 -1.62 26.95
CA GLU A 23 7.18 -0.46 26.24
C GLU A 23 6.16 -0.84 25.14
N ASN A 24 6.35 -2.00 24.50
CA ASN A 24 5.57 -2.46 23.35
C ASN A 24 5.14 -3.93 23.46
N PRO A 25 4.34 -4.33 24.46
CA PRO A 25 4.07 -5.73 24.76
C PRO A 25 3.37 -6.47 23.61
N LYS A 26 2.38 -5.87 22.97
CA LYS A 26 1.64 -6.49 21.85
C LYS A 26 2.54 -6.79 20.66
N LEU A 27 3.38 -5.84 20.27
CA LEU A 27 4.29 -6.00 19.14
C LEU A 27 5.40 -7.03 19.44
N SER A 28 5.88 -7.08 20.69
CA SER A 28 6.89 -8.03 21.14
C SER A 28 6.35 -9.47 21.16
N ILE A 29 5.11 -9.67 21.62
CA ILE A 29 4.42 -10.95 21.54
C ILE A 29 4.26 -11.38 20.06
N GLN A 30 3.82 -10.48 19.22
CA GLN A 30 3.67 -10.75 17.79
C GLN A 30 5.00 -11.15 17.13
N LYS A 31 6.09 -10.45 17.42
CA LYS A 31 7.43 -10.77 16.91
C LYS A 31 7.91 -12.16 17.37
N GLY A 32 7.59 -12.56 18.60
CA GLY A 32 7.97 -13.85 19.12
C GLY A 32 7.11 -15.00 18.58
N ILE A 33 5.81 -14.80 18.41
CA ILE A 33 4.89 -15.84 17.97
C ILE A 33 4.91 -16.05 16.45
N SER A 34 5.03 -14.98 15.66
CA SER A 34 4.98 -15.08 14.19
C SER A 34 5.98 -16.07 13.60
N PRO A 35 7.27 -16.09 13.99
CA PRO A 35 8.21 -17.08 13.49
C PRO A 35 7.81 -18.52 13.83
N ILE A 36 7.29 -18.75 15.03
CA ILE A 36 6.85 -20.06 15.50
C ILE A 36 5.66 -20.55 14.68
N LEU A 37 4.69 -19.68 14.43
CA LEU A 37 3.53 -20.00 13.59
C LEU A 37 3.94 -20.28 12.16
N ILE A 38 4.80 -19.42 11.57
CA ILE A 38 5.30 -19.58 10.19
C ILE A 38 6.08 -20.90 10.08
N HIS A 39 6.98 -21.19 11.03
CA HIS A 39 7.76 -22.42 11.03
C HIS A 39 6.84 -23.66 11.08
N ASN A 40 5.85 -23.65 11.97
CA ASN A 40 4.90 -24.76 12.08
C ASN A 40 4.01 -24.90 10.84
N ILE A 41 3.60 -23.80 10.20
CA ILE A 41 2.84 -23.83 8.95
C ILE A 41 3.67 -24.45 7.81
N HIS A 42 4.98 -24.13 7.75
CA HIS A 42 5.86 -24.65 6.70
C HIS A 42 6.32 -26.10 6.92
N ASN A 43 6.51 -26.52 8.17
CA ASN A 43 7.08 -27.81 8.50
C ASN A 43 6.05 -28.93 8.73
N GLN A 44 4.81 -28.60 8.97
CA GLN A 44 3.78 -29.63 8.98
C GLN A 44 3.46 -29.99 7.54
N SER A 45 3.55 -31.30 7.24
CA SER A 45 2.91 -31.87 6.06
C SER A 45 1.38 -31.76 6.22
N LEU A 46 0.91 -30.53 6.03
CA LEU A 46 -0.50 -30.14 6.21
C LEU A 46 -1.41 -30.74 5.12
N THR A 47 -0.84 -31.49 4.18
CA THR A 47 -1.54 -32.07 3.03
C THR A 47 -2.79 -32.85 3.46
N GLU A 48 -2.69 -33.77 4.39
CA GLU A 48 -3.85 -34.60 4.78
C GLU A 48 -4.92 -33.82 5.56
N VAL A 49 -4.52 -32.90 6.41
CA VAL A 49 -5.46 -32.09 7.21
C VAL A 49 -6.10 -31.00 6.36
N TRP A 50 -5.32 -30.39 5.48
CA TRP A 50 -5.81 -29.30 4.63
C TRP A 50 -6.63 -29.81 3.45
N ASP A 51 -6.30 -30.93 2.84
CA ASP A 51 -7.07 -31.49 1.70
C ASP A 51 -8.50 -31.80 2.10
N SER A 52 -8.72 -32.32 3.32
CA SER A 52 -10.08 -32.52 3.84
C SER A 52 -10.82 -31.22 4.18
N LYS A 53 -10.09 -30.12 4.42
CA LYS A 53 -10.63 -28.80 4.82
C LYS A 53 -10.65 -27.78 3.68
N LEU A 54 -9.84 -27.97 2.63
CA LEU A 54 -9.76 -27.05 1.49
C LEU A 54 -11.09 -26.86 0.77
N SER A 55 -11.95 -27.89 0.75
CA SER A 55 -13.31 -27.76 0.23
C SER A 55 -14.15 -26.73 1.00
N LEU A 56 -13.86 -26.52 2.29
CA LEU A 56 -14.51 -25.50 3.12
C LEU A 56 -14.05 -24.09 2.76
N PHE A 57 -12.83 -23.95 2.19
CA PHE A 57 -12.26 -22.65 1.81
C PHE A 57 -12.51 -22.33 0.33
N SER A 58 -13.00 -23.26 -0.48
CA SER A 58 -13.25 -23.04 -1.92
C SER A 58 -14.25 -21.89 -2.20
N LYS A 59 -15.14 -21.59 -1.24
CA LYS A 59 -16.03 -20.43 -1.24
C LYS A 59 -16.19 -19.91 0.18
N PRO A 60 -15.21 -19.22 0.74
CA PRO A 60 -15.32 -18.70 2.09
C PRO A 60 -16.50 -17.73 2.18
N LYS A 61 -17.53 -18.09 2.94
CA LYS A 61 -18.54 -17.13 3.37
C LYS A 61 -17.95 -16.37 4.54
N PHE A 62 -17.49 -15.17 4.27
CA PHE A 62 -17.07 -14.29 5.36
C PHE A 62 -18.27 -13.99 6.27
N PRO A 63 -18.07 -13.92 7.59
CA PRO A 63 -19.13 -13.52 8.51
C PRO A 63 -19.75 -12.18 8.09
N THR A 64 -21.05 -12.03 8.31
CA THR A 64 -21.74 -10.76 8.07
C THR A 64 -21.03 -9.66 8.86
N GLY A 65 -20.61 -8.58 8.17
CA GLY A 65 -19.84 -7.48 8.77
C GLY A 65 -18.32 -7.64 8.73
N PHE A 66 -17.78 -8.76 8.19
CA PHE A 66 -16.35 -8.90 7.96
C PHE A 66 -15.88 -7.92 6.88
N ARG A 67 -14.96 -7.04 7.26
CA ARG A 67 -14.41 -6.02 6.35
C ARG A 67 -13.00 -6.42 5.92
N VAL A 68 -12.85 -6.86 4.69
CA VAL A 68 -11.55 -7.20 4.08
C VAL A 68 -10.58 -6.01 4.16
N GLY A 69 -11.09 -4.78 4.01
CA GLY A 69 -10.29 -3.57 4.15
C GLY A 69 -9.62 -3.41 5.52
N VAL A 70 -10.24 -3.88 6.60
CA VAL A 70 -9.62 -3.85 7.95
C VAL A 70 -8.44 -4.80 8.02
N LEU A 71 -8.57 -6.02 7.49
CA LEU A 71 -7.44 -6.95 7.42
C LEU A 71 -6.29 -6.40 6.58
N ASN A 72 -6.59 -5.88 5.42
CA ASN A 72 -5.59 -5.30 4.55
C ASN A 72 -4.88 -4.12 5.21
N SER A 73 -5.62 -3.26 5.93
CA SER A 73 -5.01 -2.16 6.68
C SER A 73 -4.07 -2.68 7.76
N THR A 74 -4.51 -3.68 8.53
CA THR A 74 -3.68 -4.28 9.58
C THR A 74 -2.41 -4.91 9.03
N TYR A 75 -2.49 -5.52 7.83
CA TYR A 75 -1.38 -6.24 7.23
C TYR A 75 -0.41 -5.34 6.45
N HIS A 76 -0.91 -4.27 5.83
CA HIS A 76 -0.14 -3.45 4.89
C HIS A 76 0.16 -2.03 5.36
N ILE A 77 -0.57 -1.53 6.38
CA ILE A 77 -0.35 -0.19 6.92
C ILE A 77 0.46 -0.31 8.21
N ASP A 78 1.55 0.41 8.27
CA ASP A 78 2.35 0.55 9.47
C ASP A 78 1.78 1.70 10.31
N ASN A 79 1.19 1.32 11.45
CA ASN A 79 0.62 2.26 12.42
C ASN A 79 1.64 2.71 13.47
N THR A 80 2.90 2.28 13.37
CA THR A 80 3.95 2.76 14.28
C THR A 80 4.19 4.24 14.04
N LYS A 81 4.53 4.97 15.11
CA LYS A 81 4.92 6.37 14.99
C LYS A 81 6.21 6.45 14.17
N PHE A 82 6.16 7.13 13.06
CA PHE A 82 7.33 7.41 12.23
C PHE A 82 7.55 8.92 12.14
N HIS A 83 8.80 9.28 12.03
CA HIS A 83 9.23 10.66 12.11
C HIS A 83 9.82 11.09 10.76
N GLY A 84 9.05 11.82 9.98
CA GLY A 84 9.54 12.44 8.77
C GLY A 84 8.93 11.91 7.48
N LYS A 85 8.91 12.80 6.51
CA LYS A 85 8.38 12.52 5.16
C LYS A 85 9.37 11.71 4.32
N ASP A 86 10.60 11.57 4.80
CA ASP A 86 11.71 10.83 4.23
C ASP A 86 11.71 9.35 4.60
N ALA A 87 10.81 8.93 5.49
CA ALA A 87 10.68 7.53 5.85
C ALA A 87 10.17 6.71 4.66
N ARG A 88 10.92 5.65 4.29
CA ARG A 88 10.55 4.76 3.22
C ARG A 88 9.14 4.21 3.44
N GLY A 89 8.29 4.32 2.41
CA GLY A 89 6.88 3.93 2.47
C GLY A 89 5.94 4.98 3.02
N CYS A 90 6.45 6.15 3.40
CA CYS A 90 5.61 7.25 3.86
C CYS A 90 4.69 7.73 2.73
N ILE A 91 3.41 7.82 3.04
CA ILE A 91 2.38 8.43 2.20
C ILE A 91 2.11 9.83 2.72
N VAL A 92 2.34 10.81 1.86
CA VAL A 92 2.03 12.22 2.16
C VAL A 92 0.97 12.75 1.20
N SER A 93 0.17 13.71 1.65
CA SER A 93 -0.73 14.42 0.75
C SER A 93 0.09 15.25 -0.26
N SER A 94 -0.33 15.27 -1.52
CA SER A 94 0.34 16.04 -2.55
C SER A 94 -0.16 17.49 -2.57
N LYS A 95 0.76 18.45 -2.42
CA LYS A 95 0.52 19.89 -2.59
C LYS A 95 1.03 20.43 -3.94
N LEU A 96 1.22 19.55 -4.92
CA LEU A 96 1.72 19.95 -6.25
C LEU A 96 0.84 20.98 -6.98
N GLN A 97 -0.44 21.09 -6.62
CA GLN A 97 -1.41 22.08 -7.14
C GLN A 97 -1.22 22.42 -8.63
N HIS A 98 -0.64 23.59 -8.92
CA HIS A 98 -0.40 24.07 -10.29
C HIS A 98 0.85 23.48 -10.94
N ASP A 99 1.71 22.81 -10.18
CA ASP A 99 2.98 22.28 -10.65
C ASP A 99 2.86 20.96 -11.43
N TYR A 100 1.67 20.32 -11.45
CA TYR A 100 1.48 19.08 -12.21
C TYR A 100 1.91 19.23 -13.67
N GLN A 101 1.49 20.30 -14.33
CA GLN A 101 1.86 20.55 -15.73
C GLN A 101 3.36 20.79 -15.88
N LYS A 102 3.97 21.55 -14.98
CA LYS A 102 5.39 21.90 -15.02
C LYS A 102 6.27 20.68 -14.73
N LEU A 103 5.94 19.89 -13.71
CA LEU A 103 6.76 18.76 -13.25
C LEU A 103 6.48 17.47 -14.02
N LEU A 104 5.24 17.24 -14.44
CA LEU A 104 4.80 15.98 -15.02
C LEU A 104 4.33 16.10 -16.48
N GLY A 105 4.30 17.29 -17.04
CA GLY A 105 3.86 17.54 -18.41
C GLY A 105 2.36 17.29 -18.65
N LYS A 106 1.57 17.15 -17.58
CA LYS A 106 0.15 16.80 -17.64
C LYS A 106 -0.66 17.60 -16.63
N SER A 107 -1.90 17.95 -16.98
CA SER A 107 -2.83 18.52 -16.03
C SER A 107 -3.27 17.46 -14.99
N LYS A 108 -3.71 17.90 -13.80
CA LYS A 108 -4.27 17.05 -12.75
C LYS A 108 -5.38 16.14 -13.30
N ARG A 109 -6.28 16.70 -14.10
CA ARG A 109 -7.38 15.96 -14.73
C ARG A 109 -6.88 14.88 -15.68
N ALA A 110 -5.92 15.19 -16.55
CA ALA A 110 -5.35 14.23 -17.48
C ALA A 110 -4.65 13.05 -16.78
N ILE A 111 -4.01 13.30 -15.61
CA ILE A 111 -3.42 12.24 -14.79
C ILE A 111 -4.52 11.32 -14.23
N LEU A 112 -5.59 11.90 -13.69
CA LEU A 112 -6.74 11.12 -13.17
C LEU A 112 -7.38 10.25 -14.26
N GLU A 113 -7.62 10.82 -15.44
CA GLU A 113 -8.21 10.10 -16.56
C GLU A 113 -7.32 8.96 -17.09
N GLN A 114 -6.01 9.07 -16.95
CA GLN A 114 -5.08 7.98 -17.26
C GLN A 114 -5.10 6.84 -16.24
N MET A 115 -5.42 7.14 -15.00
CA MET A 115 -5.40 6.17 -13.90
C MET A 115 -6.74 5.45 -13.71
N PHE A 116 -7.82 5.97 -14.27
CA PHE A 116 -9.14 5.38 -14.12
C PHE A 116 -9.80 5.11 -15.48
N LYS A 117 -10.35 3.92 -15.62
CA LYS A 117 -11.26 3.57 -16.73
C LYS A 117 -12.69 3.59 -16.19
N PHE A 118 -13.49 4.48 -16.70
CA PHE A 118 -14.86 4.62 -16.28
C PHE A 118 -15.79 3.69 -17.06
N GLN A 119 -16.81 3.16 -16.38
CA GLN A 119 -17.85 2.33 -17.00
C GLN A 119 -18.96 3.22 -17.55
N GLY A 120 -19.64 2.73 -18.59
CA GLY A 120 -20.83 3.35 -19.15
C GLY A 120 -20.59 4.13 -20.45
N ASN A 121 -21.69 4.51 -21.09
CA ASN A 121 -21.67 5.33 -22.30
C ASN A 121 -21.50 6.80 -21.92
N ALA A 122 -20.77 7.54 -22.74
CA ALA A 122 -20.58 8.98 -22.55
C ALA A 122 -21.94 9.70 -22.65
N ASN A 123 -22.44 10.15 -21.50
CA ASN A 123 -23.61 11.01 -21.41
C ASN A 123 -23.44 12.00 -20.25
N ALA A 124 -24.29 13.02 -20.20
CA ALA A 124 -24.19 14.09 -19.21
C ALA A 124 -24.32 13.59 -17.75
N GLU A 125 -25.09 12.54 -17.51
CA GLU A 125 -25.23 11.93 -16.18
C GLU A 125 -23.97 11.22 -15.76
N GLN A 126 -23.37 10.44 -16.67
CA GLN A 126 -22.10 9.75 -16.45
C GLN A 126 -20.96 10.74 -16.18
N ASP A 127 -20.90 11.83 -16.95
CA ASP A 127 -19.91 12.89 -16.74
C ASP A 127 -20.06 13.54 -15.35
N ARG A 128 -21.29 13.73 -14.88
CA ARG A 128 -21.54 14.24 -13.53
C ARG A 128 -21.05 13.27 -12.45
N LYS A 129 -21.35 11.98 -12.60
CA LYS A 129 -20.87 10.92 -11.68
C LYS A 129 -19.35 10.84 -11.65
N ILE A 130 -18.70 10.90 -12.82
CA ILE A 130 -17.24 10.90 -12.93
C ILE A 130 -16.66 12.13 -12.23
N LYS A 131 -17.19 13.33 -12.47
CA LYS A 131 -16.71 14.55 -11.77
C LYS A 131 -16.87 14.44 -10.26
N ALA A 132 -18.01 13.92 -9.78
CA ALA A 132 -18.25 13.72 -8.35
C ALA A 132 -17.31 12.67 -7.73
N PHE A 133 -16.96 11.61 -8.47
CA PHE A 133 -15.94 10.64 -8.04
C PHE A 133 -14.55 11.28 -7.99
N LEU A 134 -14.14 11.95 -9.05
CA LEU A 134 -12.83 12.58 -9.14
C LEU A 134 -12.60 13.67 -8.08
N SER A 135 -13.67 14.34 -7.62
CA SER A 135 -13.58 15.32 -6.52
C SER A 135 -13.31 14.68 -5.16
N LYS A 136 -13.58 13.38 -5.02
CA LYS A 136 -13.30 12.59 -3.79
C LYS A 136 -11.92 11.94 -3.82
N CYS A 137 -11.19 12.05 -4.92
CA CYS A 137 -9.86 11.47 -5.09
C CYS A 137 -8.80 12.43 -4.56
N ASP A 138 -7.94 11.94 -3.69
CA ASP A 138 -6.79 12.67 -3.14
C ASP A 138 -5.50 12.26 -3.84
N PHE A 139 -4.72 13.24 -4.32
CA PHE A 139 -3.37 12.97 -4.79
C PHE A 139 -2.45 12.78 -3.60
N VAL A 140 -1.65 11.74 -3.68
CA VAL A 140 -0.67 11.37 -2.67
C VAL A 140 0.70 11.15 -3.29
N LEU A 141 1.73 11.23 -2.48
CA LEU A 141 3.11 10.96 -2.85
C LEU A 141 3.65 9.87 -1.93
N LEU A 142 4.15 8.79 -2.51
CA LEU A 142 4.75 7.67 -1.81
C LEU A 142 6.28 7.78 -1.87
N GLU A 143 6.95 7.82 -0.73
CA GLU A 143 8.42 7.72 -0.68
C GLU A 143 8.87 6.29 -1.01
N ILE A 144 9.73 6.17 -2.05
CA ILE A 144 10.17 4.88 -2.61
C ILE A 144 11.70 4.76 -2.74
N SER A 145 12.47 5.58 -2.06
CA SER A 145 13.94 5.48 -2.09
C SER A 145 14.43 4.09 -1.65
N ALA A 146 15.65 3.75 -2.02
CA ALA A 146 16.21 2.45 -1.72
C ALA A 146 16.25 2.17 -0.22
N ALA A 147 15.92 0.94 0.16
CA ALA A 147 15.91 0.54 1.56
C ALA A 147 17.30 0.62 2.23
N CYS A 148 18.36 0.31 1.46
CA CYS A 148 19.73 0.42 1.93
C CYS A 148 20.13 1.88 2.26
N ASP A 149 19.75 2.83 1.40
CA ASP A 149 20.03 4.25 1.63
C ASP A 149 19.29 4.78 2.86
N TYR A 150 18.03 4.33 3.02
CA TYR A 150 17.25 4.67 4.21
C TYR A 150 17.85 4.08 5.49
N ALA A 151 18.22 2.80 5.48
CA ALA A 151 18.79 2.12 6.64
C ALA A 151 20.16 2.67 7.05
N GLN A 152 20.96 3.13 6.08
CA GLN A 152 22.29 3.69 6.32
C GLN A 152 22.29 5.21 6.52
N ASN A 153 21.13 5.84 6.46
CA ASN A 153 20.96 7.29 6.51
C ASN A 153 21.87 8.05 5.52
N ASN A 154 22.08 7.46 4.33
CA ASN A 154 22.91 8.05 3.31
C ASN A 154 22.25 9.29 2.70
N HIS A 155 23.08 10.29 2.34
CA HIS A 155 22.61 11.40 1.51
C HIS A 155 22.08 10.87 0.19
N ARG A 156 20.80 11.16 -0.10
CA ARG A 156 20.12 10.67 -1.29
C ARG A 156 19.15 11.70 -1.86
N ILE A 157 18.83 11.54 -3.13
CA ILE A 157 17.64 12.18 -3.70
C ILE A 157 16.42 11.35 -3.26
N TYR A 158 15.54 11.97 -2.49
CA TYR A 158 14.30 11.32 -2.08
C TYR A 158 13.35 11.23 -3.26
N LYS A 159 12.89 10.01 -3.54
CA LYS A 159 12.05 9.71 -4.71
C LYS A 159 10.62 9.50 -4.25
N TYR A 160 9.74 10.32 -4.79
CA TYR A 160 8.32 10.25 -4.51
C TYR A 160 7.54 9.83 -5.74
N MET A 161 6.81 8.73 -5.63
CA MET A 161 5.93 8.23 -6.68
C MET A 161 4.55 8.84 -6.51
N LEU A 162 4.00 9.41 -7.59
CA LEU A 162 2.67 9.96 -7.57
C LEU A 162 1.63 8.86 -7.54
N GLY A 163 0.68 9.00 -6.63
CA GLY A 163 -0.48 8.12 -6.49
C GLY A 163 -1.76 8.88 -6.24
N ILE A 164 -2.83 8.11 -6.20
CA ILE A 164 -4.18 8.60 -5.92
C ILE A 164 -4.79 7.69 -4.87
N GLU A 165 -5.25 8.28 -3.77
CA GLU A 165 -6.13 7.65 -2.81
C GLU A 165 -7.58 7.95 -3.23
N TYR A 166 -8.40 6.92 -3.35
CA TYR A 166 -9.77 7.06 -3.83
C TYR A 166 -10.74 6.15 -3.07
N PRO A 167 -12.00 6.60 -2.87
CA PRO A 167 -13.03 5.78 -2.24
C PRO A 167 -13.44 4.62 -3.16
N ILE A 168 -13.81 3.48 -2.55
CA ILE A 168 -14.31 2.33 -3.30
C ILE A 168 -15.76 2.57 -3.68
N GLU A 169 -15.98 2.98 -4.92
CA GLU A 169 -17.30 3.15 -5.54
C GLU A 169 -17.39 2.17 -6.71
N ASN A 170 -18.09 1.03 -6.49
CA ASN A 170 -18.09 -0.10 -7.43
C ASN A 170 -18.77 0.18 -8.77
N GLU A 171 -19.61 1.21 -8.88
CA GLU A 171 -20.45 1.45 -10.05
C GLU A 171 -19.77 2.30 -11.13
N ILE A 172 -18.76 3.10 -10.79
CA ILE A 172 -18.19 4.09 -11.69
C ILE A 172 -16.87 3.64 -12.29
N VAL A 173 -16.04 2.94 -11.50
CA VAL A 173 -14.71 2.52 -11.91
C VAL A 173 -14.75 1.09 -12.43
N LYS A 174 -14.39 0.89 -13.69
CA LYS A 174 -14.16 -0.45 -14.23
C LYS A 174 -13.09 -1.14 -13.40
N LYS A 175 -13.39 -2.31 -12.82
CA LYS A 175 -12.35 -3.24 -12.37
C LYS A 175 -11.57 -3.67 -13.61
N SER A 176 -10.52 -2.95 -13.91
CA SER A 176 -9.71 -3.23 -15.09
C SER A 176 -8.68 -4.27 -14.73
N GLU A 177 -8.84 -5.48 -15.26
CA GLU A 177 -7.80 -6.52 -15.23
C GLU A 177 -6.55 -6.12 -16.04
N LYS A 178 -6.62 -5.04 -16.82
CA LYS A 178 -5.55 -4.57 -17.70
C LYS A 178 -5.41 -3.05 -17.67
N ASP A 179 -5.27 -2.46 -16.49
CA ASP A 179 -4.60 -1.18 -16.44
C ASP A 179 -3.16 -1.42 -16.88
N GLY A 180 -2.66 -0.55 -17.78
CA GLY A 180 -1.33 -0.79 -18.36
C GLY A 180 -0.30 -1.07 -17.25
N ASN A 181 0.69 -1.90 -17.54
CA ASN A 181 1.72 -2.37 -16.60
C ASN A 181 2.51 -1.25 -15.86
N TYR A 182 2.07 0.00 -15.97
CA TYR A 182 2.64 1.19 -15.35
C TYR A 182 1.82 1.70 -14.16
N VAL A 183 0.72 1.01 -13.79
CA VAL A 183 -0.11 1.39 -12.65
C VAL A 183 -0.17 0.24 -11.65
N PHE A 184 0.21 0.51 -10.41
CA PHE A 184 0.01 -0.39 -9.29
C PHE A 184 -1.37 -0.12 -8.66
N HIS A 185 -2.06 -1.18 -8.32
CA HIS A 185 -3.34 -1.15 -7.59
C HIS A 185 -3.14 -1.78 -6.22
N SER A 186 -3.42 -1.04 -5.17
CA SER A 186 -3.41 -1.59 -3.82
C SER A 186 -4.64 -2.46 -3.55
N PRO A 187 -4.58 -3.32 -2.54
CA PRO A 187 -5.77 -3.83 -1.88
C PRO A 187 -6.64 -2.67 -1.34
N VAL A 188 -7.91 -2.97 -1.04
CA VAL A 188 -8.80 -2.04 -0.33
C VAL A 188 -8.36 -1.94 1.12
N PHE A 189 -8.28 -0.73 1.64
CA PHE A 189 -7.96 -0.40 3.01
C PHE A 189 -9.16 0.20 3.73
N SER A 190 -9.30 -0.05 5.02
CA SER A 190 -10.24 0.67 5.88
C SER A 190 -9.46 1.69 6.69
N LEU A 191 -9.56 2.96 6.30
CA LEU A 191 -8.86 4.09 6.94
C LEU A 191 -9.90 5.06 7.48
N ASN A 192 -9.82 5.35 8.79
CA ASN A 192 -10.76 6.26 9.47
C ASN A 192 -12.25 5.93 9.19
N GLY A 193 -12.58 4.65 9.16
CA GLY A 193 -13.93 4.17 8.91
C GLY A 193 -14.40 4.22 7.44
N LYS A 194 -13.53 4.63 6.51
CA LYS A 194 -13.80 4.67 5.07
C LYS A 194 -13.01 3.59 4.34
N GLU A 195 -13.64 2.98 3.34
CA GLU A 195 -12.93 2.07 2.45
C GLU A 195 -12.32 2.84 1.28
N VAL A 196 -11.01 2.74 1.18
CA VAL A 196 -10.20 3.42 0.16
C VAL A 196 -9.23 2.45 -0.51
N ALA A 197 -8.78 2.79 -1.69
CA ALA A 197 -7.64 2.11 -2.33
C ALA A 197 -6.67 3.14 -2.90
N LEU A 198 -5.48 2.66 -3.22
CA LEU A 198 -4.41 3.45 -3.81
C LEU A 198 -4.12 2.98 -5.22
N LYS A 199 -3.85 3.92 -6.10
CA LYS A 199 -3.22 3.68 -7.40
C LYS A 199 -1.94 4.48 -7.48
N PHE A 200 -0.83 3.83 -7.86
CA PHE A 200 0.45 4.50 -8.10
C PHE A 200 0.82 4.38 -9.57
N ASN A 201 1.30 5.48 -10.16
CA ASN A 201 1.70 5.50 -11.55
C ASN A 201 3.23 5.55 -11.66
N PHE A 202 3.84 4.49 -12.16
CA PHE A 202 5.28 4.32 -12.31
C PHE A 202 5.95 5.33 -13.25
N ARG A 203 5.16 6.04 -14.06
CA ARG A 203 5.66 7.11 -14.95
C ARG A 203 5.92 8.42 -14.22
N TYR A 204 5.35 8.59 -13.04
CA TYR A 204 5.40 9.85 -12.32
C TYR A 204 6.17 9.71 -11.02
N ILE A 205 7.48 9.84 -11.12
CA ILE A 205 8.40 9.87 -9.99
C ILE A 205 9.10 11.22 -9.98
N ILE A 206 9.13 11.83 -8.80
CA ILE A 206 9.65 13.18 -8.60
C ILE A 206 10.71 13.12 -7.51
N GLY A 207 11.85 13.76 -7.74
CA GLY A 207 12.85 14.01 -6.69
C GLY A 207 12.47 15.25 -5.90
N LEU A 208 12.25 15.13 -4.60
CA LEU A 208 11.92 16.23 -3.70
C LEU A 208 12.72 16.11 -2.40
N ASN A 209 13.04 17.27 -1.80
CA ASN A 209 13.54 17.28 -0.43
C ASN A 209 12.36 17.02 0.55
N PRO A 210 12.57 16.29 1.66
CA PRO A 210 11.51 16.09 2.66
C PRO A 210 10.90 17.37 3.25
N SER A 211 11.67 18.47 3.21
CA SER A 211 11.19 19.80 3.64
C SER A 211 10.48 20.59 2.53
N ASP A 212 10.37 20.04 1.31
CA ASP A 212 9.72 20.74 0.19
C ASP A 212 8.23 21.00 0.50
N ASP A 213 7.75 22.19 0.22
CA ASP A 213 6.38 22.63 0.45
C ASP A 213 5.33 21.88 -0.39
N LYS A 214 5.77 21.21 -1.47
CA LYS A 214 4.95 20.32 -2.29
C LYS A 214 4.55 19.04 -1.60
N LEU A 215 5.28 18.68 -0.53
CA LEU A 215 4.96 17.57 0.36
C LEU A 215 4.02 18.06 1.47
N GLY A 216 2.77 17.65 1.42
CA GLY A 216 1.80 17.96 2.45
C GLY A 216 1.99 17.16 3.73
N GLU A 217 0.91 16.88 4.44
CA GLU A 217 0.94 16.14 5.69
C GLU A 217 1.13 14.64 5.44
N ILE A 218 1.75 13.98 6.42
CA ILE A 218 1.88 12.54 6.46
C ILE A 218 0.49 11.96 6.74
N LYS A 219 0.04 11.06 5.87
CA LYS A 219 -1.23 10.33 6.05
C LYS A 219 -1.02 9.04 6.83
N TYR A 220 -0.11 8.18 6.35
CA TYR A 220 0.28 6.90 6.96
C TYR A 220 1.53 6.36 6.26
N ARG A 221 1.99 5.19 6.69
CA ARG A 221 3.12 4.49 6.07
C ARG A 221 2.69 3.11 5.60
N LEU A 222 3.11 2.73 4.41
CA LEU A 222 2.99 1.36 3.91
C LEU A 222 4.12 0.51 4.50
N ASN A 223 3.82 -0.74 4.85
CA ASN A 223 4.84 -1.67 5.33
C ASN A 223 5.66 -2.27 4.17
N ASP A 224 6.73 -2.98 4.52
CA ASP A 224 7.67 -3.52 3.55
C ASP A 224 7.05 -4.56 2.61
N ASN A 225 6.01 -5.28 3.03
CA ASN A 225 5.37 -6.29 2.19
C ASN A 225 4.77 -5.68 0.92
N ILE A 226 3.97 -4.62 1.08
CA ILE A 226 3.35 -3.94 -0.07
C ILE A 226 4.38 -3.09 -0.83
N LEU A 227 5.36 -2.49 -0.12
CA LEU A 227 6.44 -1.74 -0.76
C LEU A 227 7.29 -2.63 -1.67
N ASN A 228 7.58 -3.85 -1.27
CA ASN A 228 8.30 -4.81 -2.10
C ASN A 228 7.48 -5.21 -3.33
N GLN A 229 6.15 -5.35 -3.22
CA GLN A 229 5.30 -5.58 -4.38
C GLN A 229 5.35 -4.39 -5.36
N ILE A 230 5.24 -3.15 -4.85
CA ILE A 230 5.36 -1.93 -5.66
C ILE A 230 6.74 -1.88 -6.32
N GLY A 231 7.81 -2.12 -5.57
CA GLY A 231 9.20 -2.11 -6.06
C GLY A 231 9.45 -3.14 -7.15
N ASN A 232 8.95 -4.38 -6.99
CA ASN A 232 9.08 -5.43 -7.98
C ASN A 232 8.34 -5.08 -9.28
N GLN A 233 7.11 -4.57 -9.19
CA GLN A 233 6.35 -4.16 -10.37
C GLN A 233 6.97 -2.93 -11.06
N TYR A 234 7.48 -1.97 -10.28
CA TYR A 234 8.20 -0.82 -10.82
C TYR A 234 9.49 -1.26 -11.53
N SER A 235 10.28 -2.14 -10.92
CA SER A 235 11.50 -2.68 -11.54
C SER A 235 11.20 -3.41 -12.84
N ALA A 236 10.16 -4.25 -12.86
CA ALA A 236 9.69 -4.92 -14.06
C ALA A 236 9.19 -3.94 -15.13
N TYR A 237 8.63 -2.80 -14.74
CA TYR A 237 8.22 -1.75 -15.66
C TYR A 237 9.41 -1.04 -16.29
N VAL A 238 10.40 -0.63 -15.51
CA VAL A 238 11.55 0.15 -16.01
C VAL A 238 12.58 -0.68 -16.76
N SER A 239 12.66 -2.00 -16.47
CA SER A 239 13.57 -2.93 -17.13
C SER A 239 13.07 -3.44 -18.50
N ARG A 240 11.92 -2.95 -19.00
CA ARG A 240 11.43 -3.36 -20.31
C ARG A 240 12.34 -2.85 -21.40
N LEU A 241 12.99 -3.79 -22.06
CA LEU A 241 13.72 -3.52 -23.30
C LEU A 241 12.70 -3.27 -24.41
N GLY A 242 12.72 -2.09 -24.99
CA GLY A 242 12.04 -1.84 -26.27
C GLY A 242 12.73 -2.68 -27.34
N THR A 243 12.07 -3.68 -27.89
CA THR A 243 12.54 -4.39 -29.08
C THR A 243 12.35 -3.46 -30.29
N VAL A 244 13.44 -3.06 -30.90
CA VAL A 244 13.40 -2.41 -32.21
C VAL A 244 13.44 -3.53 -33.25
N THR A 245 12.37 -3.68 -34.02
CA THR A 245 12.32 -4.63 -35.14
C THR A 245 12.59 -3.84 -36.41
N PHE A 246 13.65 -4.19 -37.11
CA PHE A 246 13.92 -3.67 -38.45
C PHE A 246 13.26 -4.62 -39.45
N TYR A 247 12.48 -4.09 -40.38
CA TYR A 247 11.86 -4.84 -41.50
C TYR A 247 12.59 -4.54 -42.78
#